data_08a0d06f89bfb6382da357e664258cee
#
_entry.id   08a0d06f89bfb6382da357e664258cee
#
_cell.length_a   1.000
_cell.length_b   1.000
_cell.length_c   1.000
_cell.angle_alpha   90.00
_cell.angle_beta   90.00
_cell.angle_gamma   90.00
#
_symmetry.space_group_name_H-M   'P 1'
#
loop_
_entity.id
_entity.type
_entity.pdbx_description
1 polymer ?
#
loop_
_entity_poly.entity_id
_entity_poly.type
_entity_poly.pdbx_seq_one_letter_code
_entity_poly.pdbx_strand_id
1 'polypeptide(L)'
;MVVTAVEMMAFGTDADGVAAFGESESLLGDIGTSYLGSWVGDAVTLGAAISAFGCCLACIVGASRLLFALARDASGDKGLGRTSAAGTPANAAVAVAALMAVIIVVTIFFGAEPFDTFLWSATIGTLLLLVIYVLTTIGAIRLVFVQKKMSVPAWQIVIPIAALVVLGYTIYRNVIPYPTEGAARWFPIVAGVWLLLAILVVVAAPGLARRIGANLTSAEGFAQDEHGGADTSPHRPGAGVRG
;
A
#
# COMPACT_ATOMS: atom_id res chain seq x y z
N MET A 1 15.30 12.23 6.35
CA MET A 1 15.86 13.13 7.37
C MET A 1 17.05 13.95 6.86
N VAL A 2 18.12 13.35 6.31
CA VAL A 2 19.26 14.14 5.77
C VAL A 2 18.83 15.04 4.62
N VAL A 3 18.09 14.52 3.63
CA VAL A 3 17.59 15.29 2.48
C VAL A 3 16.72 16.46 2.95
N THR A 4 15.73 16.21 3.79
CA THR A 4 14.85 17.25 4.35
C THR A 4 15.61 18.31 5.14
N ALA A 5 16.65 17.92 5.88
CA ALA A 5 17.49 18.87 6.58
C ALA A 5 18.30 19.76 5.63
N VAL A 6 18.82 19.20 4.53
CA VAL A 6 19.53 19.95 3.50
C VAL A 6 18.59 20.89 2.75
N GLU A 7 17.38 20.44 2.40
CA GLU A 7 16.34 21.27 1.80
C GLU A 7 15.98 22.45 2.70
N MET A 8 15.75 22.20 4.00
CA MET A 8 15.44 23.25 4.96
C MET A 8 16.59 24.26 5.12
N MET A 9 17.84 23.78 5.09
CA MET A 9 19.01 24.68 5.10
C MET A 9 19.09 25.56 3.86
N ALA A 10 18.61 25.09 2.70
CA ALA A 10 18.62 25.85 1.45
C ALA A 10 17.57 26.98 1.46
N PHE A 11 16.47 26.83 2.17
CA PHE A 11 15.46 27.89 2.38
C PHE A 11 15.86 28.89 3.47
N GLY A 12 16.72 28.49 4.41
CA GLY A 12 17.11 29.26 5.58
C GLY A 12 16.54 28.66 6.87
N THR A 13 17.26 28.89 7.98
CA THR A 13 16.88 28.40 9.32
C THR A 13 16.21 29.47 10.17
N ASP A 14 15.98 30.65 9.63
CA ASP A 14 15.22 31.74 10.22
C ASP A 14 13.71 31.54 10.07
N ALA A 15 12.93 32.39 10.71
CA ALA A 15 11.48 32.27 10.72
C ALA A 15 10.87 32.36 9.31
N ASP A 16 11.44 33.22 8.45
CA ASP A 16 10.97 33.44 7.09
C ASP A 16 11.31 32.24 6.20
N GLY A 17 12.52 31.67 6.34
CA GLY A 17 12.95 30.47 5.63
C GLY A 17 12.12 29.22 5.99
N VAL A 18 11.80 29.07 7.28
CA VAL A 18 10.92 27.98 7.74
C VAL A 18 9.49 28.14 7.22
N ALA A 19 8.97 29.37 7.14
CA ALA A 19 7.67 29.65 6.56
C ALA A 19 7.65 29.33 5.06
N ALA A 20 8.65 29.83 4.31
CA ALA A 20 8.79 29.56 2.87
C ALA A 20 8.95 28.07 2.56
N PHE A 21 9.68 27.32 3.40
CA PHE A 21 9.77 25.86 3.29
C PHE A 21 8.39 25.16 3.47
N GLY A 22 7.59 25.65 4.42
CA GLY A 22 6.25 25.09 4.71
C GLY A 22 5.21 25.43 3.64
N GLU A 23 5.37 26.55 2.93
CA GLU A 23 4.43 27.02 1.89
C GLU A 23 4.81 26.55 0.47
N SER A 24 6.03 26.03 0.28
CA SER A 24 6.50 25.60 -1.03
C SER A 24 5.78 24.33 -1.51
N GLU A 25 5.21 24.39 -2.70
CA GLU A 25 4.60 23.24 -3.39
C GLU A 25 5.62 22.39 -4.15
N SER A 26 6.82 22.94 -4.42
CA SER A 26 7.90 22.27 -5.16
C SER A 26 9.26 22.62 -4.58
N LEU A 27 9.58 22.05 -3.41
CA LEU A 27 10.82 22.36 -2.65
C LEU A 27 12.08 22.33 -3.52
N LEU A 28 12.29 21.26 -4.29
CA LEU A 28 13.44 21.14 -5.18
C LEU A 28 13.37 22.08 -6.38
N GLY A 29 12.17 22.39 -6.87
CA GLY A 29 11.94 23.37 -7.95
C GLY A 29 12.33 24.78 -7.50
N ASP A 30 11.90 25.18 -6.30
CA ASP A 30 12.21 26.51 -5.74
C ASP A 30 13.70 26.65 -5.41
N ILE A 31 14.33 25.61 -4.86
CA ILE A 31 15.79 25.57 -4.68
C ILE A 31 16.50 25.68 -6.03
N GLY A 32 16.05 24.91 -7.03
CA GLY A 32 16.60 24.97 -8.40
C GLY A 32 16.52 26.38 -8.99
N THR A 33 15.37 27.03 -8.82
CA THR A 33 15.15 28.40 -9.28
C THR A 33 16.07 29.39 -8.57
N SER A 34 16.19 29.28 -7.26
CA SER A 34 16.96 30.23 -6.44
C SER A 34 18.47 30.15 -6.65
N TYR A 35 19.00 28.93 -6.83
CA TYR A 35 20.47 28.73 -6.89
C TYR A 35 21.00 28.51 -8.31
N LEU A 36 20.21 28.01 -9.25
CA LEU A 36 20.64 27.60 -10.58
C LEU A 36 19.95 28.36 -11.72
N GLY A 37 18.81 28.98 -11.40
CA GLY A 37 18.00 29.75 -12.35
C GLY A 37 16.67 29.10 -12.68
N SER A 38 15.71 29.91 -13.19
CA SER A 38 14.30 29.50 -13.40
C SER A 38 14.14 28.29 -14.31
N TRP A 39 14.95 28.15 -15.35
CA TRP A 39 14.86 27.02 -16.27
C TRP A 39 15.15 25.67 -15.59
N VAL A 40 16.03 25.65 -14.56
CA VAL A 40 16.32 24.45 -13.76
C VAL A 40 15.13 24.11 -12.86
N GLY A 41 14.56 25.13 -12.20
CA GLY A 41 13.36 24.96 -11.38
C GLY A 41 12.20 24.40 -12.19
N ASP A 42 11.93 24.95 -13.37
CA ASP A 42 10.88 24.47 -14.28
C ASP A 42 11.13 23.03 -14.74
N ALA A 43 12.36 22.69 -15.08
CA ALA A 43 12.74 21.33 -15.49
C ALA A 43 12.55 20.31 -14.35
N VAL A 44 12.94 20.68 -13.12
CA VAL A 44 12.77 19.84 -11.93
C VAL A 44 11.28 19.63 -11.62
N THR A 45 10.48 20.69 -11.67
CA THR A 45 9.03 20.64 -11.42
C THR A 45 8.34 19.79 -12.47
N LEU A 46 8.68 19.94 -13.75
CA LEU A 46 8.16 19.09 -14.82
C LEU A 46 8.55 17.61 -14.62
N GLY A 47 9.81 17.35 -14.24
CA GLY A 47 10.28 15.99 -13.93
C GLY A 47 9.51 15.38 -12.76
N ALA A 48 9.25 16.15 -11.71
CA ALA A 48 8.44 15.73 -10.57
C ALA A 48 6.99 15.41 -10.98
N ALA A 49 6.38 16.24 -11.83
CA ALA A 49 5.02 16.00 -12.34
C ALA A 49 4.93 14.71 -13.17
N ILE A 50 5.89 14.45 -14.06
CA ILE A 50 5.94 13.20 -14.84
C ILE A 50 6.13 11.99 -13.92
N SER A 51 7.00 12.11 -12.91
CA SER A 51 7.24 11.06 -11.92
C SER A 51 5.98 10.76 -11.10
N ALA A 52 5.28 11.80 -10.63
CA ALA A 52 4.02 11.67 -9.90
C ALA A 52 2.94 10.99 -10.73
N PHE A 53 2.82 11.34 -12.00
CA PHE A 53 1.91 10.69 -12.95
C PHE A 53 2.23 9.20 -13.11
N GLY A 54 3.51 8.84 -13.32
CA GLY A 54 3.96 7.46 -13.41
C GLY A 54 3.65 6.66 -12.12
N CYS A 55 3.87 7.26 -10.96
CA CYS A 55 3.55 6.66 -9.66
C CYS A 55 2.03 6.44 -9.53
N CYS A 56 1.20 7.40 -9.92
CA CYS A 56 -0.26 7.29 -9.91
C CYS A 56 -0.74 6.12 -10.78
N LEU A 57 -0.20 5.98 -12.00
CA LEU A 57 -0.53 4.86 -12.88
C LEU A 57 -0.12 3.51 -12.26
N ALA A 58 1.06 3.42 -11.67
CA ALA A 58 1.52 2.21 -10.99
C ALA A 58 0.61 1.83 -9.81
N CYS A 59 0.19 2.81 -9.01
CA CYS A 59 -0.75 2.61 -7.90
C CYS A 59 -2.13 2.13 -8.39
N ILE A 60 -2.66 2.70 -9.48
CA ILE A 60 -3.93 2.24 -10.09
C ILE A 60 -3.81 0.79 -10.55
N VAL A 61 -2.72 0.44 -11.23
CA VAL A 61 -2.48 -0.95 -11.69
C VAL A 61 -2.36 -1.90 -10.50
N GLY A 62 -1.61 -1.53 -9.46
CA GLY A 62 -1.47 -2.34 -8.25
C GLY A 62 -2.80 -2.55 -7.52
N ALA A 63 -3.53 -1.47 -7.27
CA ALA A 63 -4.83 -1.51 -6.60
C ALA A 63 -5.88 -2.30 -7.42
N SER A 64 -5.90 -2.13 -8.75
CA SER A 64 -6.83 -2.85 -9.61
C SER A 64 -6.58 -4.36 -9.62
N ARG A 65 -5.31 -4.79 -9.59
CA ARG A 65 -4.96 -6.22 -9.50
C ARG A 65 -5.37 -6.81 -8.15
N LEU A 66 -5.16 -6.08 -7.06
CA LEU A 66 -5.56 -6.51 -5.73
C LEU A 66 -7.09 -6.62 -5.63
N LEU A 67 -7.81 -5.61 -6.12
CA LEU A 67 -9.28 -5.61 -6.15
C LEU A 67 -9.82 -6.74 -7.01
N PHE A 68 -9.21 -6.98 -8.17
CA PHE A 68 -9.55 -8.09 -9.06
C PHE A 68 -9.36 -9.44 -8.37
N ALA A 69 -8.20 -9.69 -7.76
CA ALA A 69 -7.90 -10.93 -7.07
C ALA A 69 -8.93 -11.19 -5.95
N LEU A 70 -9.18 -10.17 -5.12
CA LEU A 70 -10.15 -10.24 -4.03
C LEU A 70 -11.58 -10.53 -4.55
N ALA A 71 -11.99 -9.83 -5.62
CA ALA A 71 -13.31 -10.02 -6.22
C ALA A 71 -13.46 -11.41 -6.86
N ARG A 72 -12.39 -11.92 -7.47
CA ARG A 72 -12.38 -13.26 -8.08
C ARG A 72 -12.48 -14.36 -7.03
N ASP A 73 -11.76 -14.24 -5.92
CA ASP A 73 -11.84 -15.16 -4.79
C ASP A 73 -13.22 -15.13 -4.11
N ALA A 74 -13.85 -13.96 -4.11
CA ALA A 74 -15.15 -13.74 -3.49
C ALA A 74 -16.32 -14.26 -4.33
N SER A 75 -16.36 -13.94 -5.64
CA SER A 75 -17.52 -14.11 -6.52
C SER A 75 -17.21 -14.82 -7.84
N GLY A 76 -15.97 -15.27 -8.03
CA GLY A 76 -15.52 -15.93 -9.25
C GLY A 76 -15.42 -14.95 -10.45
N ASP A 77 -15.71 -15.43 -11.64
CA ASP A 77 -15.52 -14.71 -12.91
C ASP A 77 -16.67 -13.74 -13.25
N LYS A 78 -17.17 -13.00 -12.21
CA LYS A 78 -18.29 -12.07 -12.35
C LYS A 78 -17.90 -10.66 -11.89
N GLY A 79 -18.48 -9.65 -12.52
CA GLY A 79 -18.31 -8.24 -12.14
C GLY A 79 -16.85 -7.78 -12.17
N LEU A 80 -16.31 -7.44 -11.00
CA LEU A 80 -14.92 -6.99 -10.84
C LEU A 80 -13.88 -8.11 -11.00
N GLY A 81 -14.28 -9.38 -10.82
CA GLY A 81 -13.43 -10.56 -11.04
C GLY A 81 -13.36 -11.01 -12.51
N ARG A 82 -14.04 -10.32 -13.44
CA ARG A 82 -14.02 -10.65 -14.87
C ARG A 82 -12.81 -10.05 -15.55
N THR A 83 -12.15 -10.84 -16.38
CA THR A 83 -11.09 -10.38 -17.31
C THR A 83 -11.67 -9.87 -18.62
N SER A 84 -11.04 -8.86 -19.21
CA SER A 84 -11.34 -8.42 -20.57
C SER A 84 -10.85 -9.45 -21.60
N ALA A 85 -11.23 -9.26 -22.87
CA ALA A 85 -10.75 -10.09 -23.98
C ALA A 85 -9.20 -10.11 -24.11
N ALA A 86 -8.53 -9.06 -23.62
CA ALA A 86 -7.07 -8.95 -23.57
C ALA A 86 -6.44 -9.54 -22.28
N GLY A 87 -7.20 -10.25 -21.45
CA GLY A 87 -6.71 -10.84 -20.19
C GLY A 87 -6.45 -9.84 -19.06
N THR A 88 -6.87 -8.58 -19.20
CA THR A 88 -6.64 -7.53 -18.22
C THR A 88 -7.85 -7.33 -17.28
N PRO A 89 -7.68 -6.94 -16.01
CA PRO A 89 -8.76 -6.67 -15.07
C PRO A 89 -9.39 -5.27 -15.30
N ALA A 90 -9.92 -5.02 -16.50
CA ALA A 90 -10.40 -3.69 -16.90
C ALA A 90 -11.50 -3.15 -15.97
N ASN A 91 -12.45 -3.99 -15.54
CA ASN A 91 -13.53 -3.55 -14.64
C ASN A 91 -13.00 -3.10 -13.28
N ALA A 92 -12.00 -3.80 -12.74
CA ALA A 92 -11.36 -3.41 -11.49
C ALA A 92 -10.56 -2.10 -11.64
N ALA A 93 -9.87 -1.92 -12.78
CA ALA A 93 -9.13 -0.70 -13.06
C ALA A 93 -10.07 0.52 -13.18
N VAL A 94 -11.18 0.36 -13.91
CA VAL A 94 -12.20 1.41 -14.02
C VAL A 94 -12.83 1.73 -12.65
N ALA A 95 -13.10 0.72 -11.83
CA ALA A 95 -13.66 0.94 -10.49
C ALA A 95 -12.70 1.73 -9.58
N VAL A 96 -11.39 1.41 -9.60
CA VAL A 96 -10.36 2.15 -8.84
C VAL A 96 -10.25 3.58 -9.37
N ALA A 97 -10.16 3.77 -10.68
CA ALA A 97 -10.09 5.11 -11.29
C ALA A 97 -11.34 5.95 -11.00
N ALA A 98 -12.53 5.34 -11.06
CA ALA A 98 -13.78 6.02 -10.72
C ALA A 98 -13.83 6.43 -9.25
N LEU A 99 -13.38 5.56 -8.32
CA LEU A 99 -13.29 5.91 -6.91
C LEU A 99 -12.35 7.08 -6.66
N MET A 100 -11.18 7.08 -7.30
CA MET A 100 -10.23 8.20 -7.21
C MET A 100 -10.84 9.50 -7.76
N ALA A 101 -11.50 9.44 -8.92
CA ALA A 101 -12.19 10.59 -9.50
C ALA A 101 -13.28 11.14 -8.57
N VAL A 102 -14.05 10.26 -7.94
CA VAL A 102 -15.09 10.67 -6.96
C VAL A 102 -14.45 11.38 -5.76
N ILE A 103 -13.37 10.85 -5.22
CA ILE A 103 -12.66 11.49 -4.09
C ILE A 103 -12.19 12.89 -4.48
N ILE A 104 -11.55 13.03 -5.65
CA ILE A 104 -11.06 14.33 -6.16
C ILE A 104 -12.24 15.32 -6.33
N VAL A 105 -13.32 14.90 -6.99
CA VAL A 105 -14.47 15.76 -7.21
C VAL A 105 -15.11 16.20 -5.90
N VAL A 106 -15.26 15.28 -4.95
CA VAL A 106 -15.84 15.58 -3.63
C VAL A 106 -14.97 16.57 -2.86
N THR A 107 -13.65 16.37 -2.82
CA THR A 107 -12.75 17.26 -2.08
C THR A 107 -12.70 18.67 -2.71
N ILE A 108 -12.68 18.78 -4.03
CA ILE A 108 -12.74 20.07 -4.73
C ILE A 108 -14.10 20.76 -4.46
N PHE A 109 -15.20 20.00 -4.46
CA PHE A 109 -16.52 20.56 -4.16
C PHE A 109 -16.60 21.16 -2.75
N PHE A 110 -15.88 20.60 -1.78
CA PHE A 110 -15.72 21.14 -0.43
C PHE A 110 -14.65 22.25 -0.32
N GLY A 111 -14.10 22.70 -1.44
CA GLY A 111 -13.15 23.83 -1.49
C GLY A 111 -11.71 23.45 -1.13
N ALA A 112 -11.36 22.17 -1.16
CA ALA A 112 -9.97 21.75 -0.96
C ALA A 112 -9.15 21.99 -2.23
N GLU A 113 -7.91 22.46 -2.05
CA GLU A 113 -6.97 22.57 -3.15
C GLU A 113 -6.46 21.19 -3.59
N PRO A 114 -6.01 21.03 -4.85
CA PRO A 114 -5.52 19.74 -5.35
C PRO A 114 -4.35 19.17 -4.52
N PHE A 115 -3.45 20.04 -4.05
CA PHE A 115 -2.32 19.66 -3.22
C PHE A 115 -2.76 19.18 -1.83
N ASP A 116 -3.71 19.87 -1.22
CA ASP A 116 -4.31 19.44 0.04
C ASP A 116 -5.00 18.09 -0.08
N THR A 117 -5.75 17.88 -1.17
CA THR A 117 -6.40 16.58 -1.45
C THR A 117 -5.38 15.45 -1.52
N PHE A 118 -4.23 15.70 -2.14
CA PHE A 118 -3.12 14.74 -2.18
C PHE A 118 -2.58 14.45 -0.77
N LEU A 119 -2.25 15.48 0.01
CA LEU A 119 -1.70 15.33 1.37
C LEU A 119 -2.69 14.62 2.30
N TRP A 120 -3.97 14.98 2.25
CA TRP A 120 -5.01 14.34 3.07
C TRP A 120 -5.18 12.86 2.73
N SER A 121 -5.25 12.55 1.45
CA SER A 121 -5.36 11.16 0.96
C SER A 121 -4.14 10.34 1.34
N ALA A 122 -2.93 10.91 1.21
CA ALA A 122 -1.68 10.25 1.58
C ALA A 122 -1.62 9.97 3.08
N THR A 123 -2.04 10.92 3.92
CA THR A 123 -2.04 10.77 5.38
C THR A 123 -3.03 9.70 5.82
N ILE A 124 -4.27 9.71 5.31
CA ILE A 124 -5.28 8.68 5.61
C ILE A 124 -4.79 7.30 5.14
N GLY A 125 -4.23 7.23 3.92
CA GLY A 125 -3.66 6.01 3.37
C GLY A 125 -2.52 5.45 4.24
N THR A 126 -1.64 6.31 4.73
CA THR A 126 -0.54 5.93 5.63
C THR A 126 -1.06 5.36 6.95
N LEU A 127 -2.08 5.96 7.56
CA LEU A 127 -2.70 5.44 8.78
C LEU A 127 -3.28 4.03 8.56
N LEU A 128 -3.97 3.81 7.45
CA LEU A 128 -4.50 2.48 7.10
C LEU A 128 -3.36 1.47 6.86
N LEU A 129 -2.29 1.89 6.18
CA LEU A 129 -1.13 1.05 5.90
C LEU A 129 -0.42 0.63 7.21
N LEU A 130 -0.27 1.52 8.18
CA LEU A 130 0.30 1.19 9.49
C LEU A 130 -0.49 0.08 10.20
N VAL A 131 -1.82 0.13 10.14
CA VAL A 131 -2.66 -0.93 10.71
C VAL A 131 -2.46 -2.26 9.97
N ILE A 132 -2.38 -2.22 8.63
CA ILE A 132 -2.11 -3.42 7.82
C ILE A 132 -0.75 -4.03 8.20
N TYR A 133 0.29 -3.21 8.39
CA TYR A 133 1.60 -3.69 8.82
C TYR A 133 1.56 -4.35 10.22
N VAL A 134 0.81 -3.78 11.16
CA VAL A 134 0.61 -4.41 12.48
C VAL A 134 -0.06 -5.78 12.32
N LEU A 135 -1.15 -5.86 11.57
CA LEU A 135 -1.88 -7.12 11.35
C LEU A 135 -1.02 -8.17 10.64
N THR A 136 -0.26 -7.76 9.62
CA THR A 136 0.65 -8.65 8.89
C THR A 136 1.78 -9.16 9.78
N THR A 137 2.36 -8.28 10.61
CA THR A 137 3.41 -8.67 11.56
C THR A 137 2.89 -9.64 12.62
N ILE A 138 1.69 -9.43 13.16
CA ILE A 138 1.04 -10.37 14.08
C ILE A 138 0.77 -11.70 13.39
N GLY A 139 0.29 -11.67 12.13
CA GLY A 139 0.08 -12.86 11.31
C GLY A 139 1.37 -13.65 11.10
N ALA A 140 2.47 -12.98 10.77
CA ALA A 140 3.78 -13.58 10.60
C ALA A 140 4.30 -14.22 11.90
N ILE A 141 4.17 -13.55 13.04
CA ILE A 141 4.53 -14.11 14.36
C ILE A 141 3.73 -15.39 14.60
N ARG A 142 2.43 -15.36 14.37
CA ARG A 142 1.58 -16.54 14.57
C ARG A 142 1.97 -17.71 13.67
N LEU A 143 2.24 -17.44 12.39
CA LEU A 143 2.59 -18.47 11.42
C LEU A 143 3.95 -19.11 11.74
N VAL A 144 4.96 -18.29 12.00
CA VAL A 144 6.35 -18.73 12.16
C VAL A 144 6.59 -19.33 13.55
N PHE A 145 6.18 -18.63 14.61
CA PHE A 145 6.56 -18.99 15.98
C PHE A 145 5.51 -19.81 16.71
N VAL A 146 4.21 -19.62 16.44
CA VAL A 146 3.12 -20.36 17.10
C VAL A 146 2.82 -21.66 16.34
N GLN A 147 2.63 -21.59 15.03
CA GLN A 147 2.32 -22.76 14.20
C GLN A 147 3.58 -23.56 13.79
N LYS A 148 4.76 -23.01 14.03
CA LYS A 148 6.07 -23.65 13.73
C LYS A 148 6.18 -24.20 12.30
N LYS A 149 5.51 -23.55 11.34
CA LYS A 149 5.58 -23.96 9.93
C LYS A 149 6.96 -23.77 9.29
N MET A 150 7.84 -22.96 9.90
CA MET A 150 9.20 -22.74 9.46
C MET A 150 10.17 -22.96 10.63
N SER A 151 11.31 -23.59 10.35
CA SER A 151 12.37 -23.78 11.33
C SER A 151 13.21 -22.53 11.45
N VAL A 152 12.78 -21.60 12.32
CA VAL A 152 13.47 -20.34 12.57
C VAL A 152 13.96 -20.29 14.02
N PRO A 153 15.20 -19.82 14.29
CA PRO A 153 15.71 -19.67 15.64
C PRO A 153 14.82 -18.77 16.50
N ALA A 154 14.49 -19.18 17.72
CA ALA A 154 13.55 -18.48 18.59
C ALA A 154 13.96 -17.04 18.91
N TRP A 155 15.27 -16.71 18.89
CA TRP A 155 15.75 -15.35 19.15
C TRP A 155 15.31 -14.33 18.08
N GLN A 156 15.00 -14.77 16.84
CA GLN A 156 14.54 -13.89 15.77
C GLN A 156 13.14 -13.30 16.02
N ILE A 157 12.40 -13.79 17.03
CA ILE A 157 11.13 -13.19 17.44
C ILE A 157 11.29 -11.73 17.93
N VAL A 158 12.50 -11.35 18.34
CA VAL A 158 12.82 -9.98 18.77
C VAL A 158 12.58 -8.97 17.64
N ILE A 159 12.85 -9.35 16.38
CA ILE A 159 12.72 -8.46 15.21
C ILE A 159 11.25 -8.04 15.00
N PRO A 160 10.28 -8.97 14.85
CA PRO A 160 8.89 -8.58 14.67
C PRO A 160 8.27 -7.93 15.91
N ILE A 161 8.74 -8.25 17.12
CA ILE A 161 8.31 -7.55 18.34
C ILE A 161 8.80 -6.10 18.32
N ALA A 162 10.06 -5.86 18.01
CA ALA A 162 10.60 -4.51 17.87
C ALA A 162 9.85 -3.72 16.79
N ALA A 163 9.54 -4.36 15.66
CA ALA A 163 8.72 -3.74 14.61
C ALA A 163 7.32 -3.34 15.13
N LEU A 164 6.64 -4.21 15.90
CA LEU A 164 5.33 -3.89 16.51
C LEU A 164 5.41 -2.71 17.47
N VAL A 165 6.47 -2.62 18.27
CA VAL A 165 6.67 -1.50 19.19
C VAL A 165 6.83 -0.19 18.42
N VAL A 166 7.67 -0.19 17.38
CA VAL A 166 7.87 1.00 16.52
C VAL A 166 6.58 1.39 15.79
N LEU A 167 5.88 0.42 15.20
CA LEU A 167 4.59 0.66 14.53
C LEU A 167 3.53 1.20 15.51
N GLY A 168 3.43 0.60 16.69
CA GLY A 168 2.51 1.07 17.73
C GLY A 168 2.83 2.50 18.20
N TYR A 169 4.11 2.80 18.41
CA TYR A 169 4.56 4.15 18.71
C TYR A 169 4.23 5.14 17.59
N THR A 170 4.45 4.74 16.33
CA THR A 170 4.14 5.57 15.17
C THR A 170 2.65 5.86 15.07
N ILE A 171 1.78 4.86 15.25
CA ILE A 171 0.32 5.05 15.29
C ILE A 171 -0.06 6.00 16.44
N TYR A 172 0.49 5.76 17.63
CA TYR A 172 0.26 6.62 18.80
C TYR A 172 0.60 8.07 18.48
N ARG A 173 1.77 8.35 17.90
CA ARG A 173 2.21 9.71 17.58
C ARG A 173 1.42 10.38 16.46
N ASN A 174 0.81 9.60 15.58
CA ASN A 174 -0.06 10.13 14.51
C ASN A 174 -1.49 10.42 15.00
N VAL A 175 -1.91 9.83 16.12
CA VAL A 175 -3.27 9.99 16.67
C VAL A 175 -3.25 10.87 17.91
N ILE A 176 -2.18 10.86 18.70
CA ILE A 176 -2.06 11.60 19.96
C ILE A 176 -0.77 12.46 19.94
N PRO A 177 -0.86 13.80 20.18
CA PRO A 177 -2.08 14.54 20.53
C PRO A 177 -3.06 14.64 19.37
N TYR A 178 -4.35 14.46 19.66
CA TYR A 178 -5.39 14.52 18.65
C TYR A 178 -5.44 15.94 18.05
N PRO A 179 -5.35 16.08 16.71
CA PRO A 179 -5.40 17.39 16.08
C PRO A 179 -6.77 18.02 16.32
N THR A 180 -6.81 19.18 16.94
CA THR A 180 -8.06 19.88 17.30
C THR A 180 -8.49 20.88 16.23
N GLU A 181 -7.56 21.30 15.36
CA GLU A 181 -7.78 22.34 14.35
C GLU A 181 -7.61 21.82 12.93
N GLY A 182 -8.29 22.49 11.99
CA GLY A 182 -8.16 22.23 10.55
C GLY A 182 -8.69 20.87 10.07
N ALA A 183 -8.28 20.49 8.88
CA ALA A 183 -8.65 19.22 8.24
C ALA A 183 -8.03 18.00 8.93
N ALA A 184 -6.90 18.17 9.61
CA ALA A 184 -6.14 17.08 10.24
C ALA A 184 -6.98 16.29 11.27
N ARG A 185 -7.95 16.92 11.92
CA ARG A 185 -8.87 16.27 12.88
C ARG A 185 -9.68 15.13 12.27
N TRP A 186 -9.92 15.18 10.95
CA TRP A 186 -10.73 14.20 10.27
C TRP A 186 -9.95 12.95 9.86
N PHE A 187 -8.62 13.02 9.76
CA PHE A 187 -7.80 11.91 9.26
C PHE A 187 -7.92 10.63 10.10
N PRO A 188 -7.78 10.67 11.44
CA PRO A 188 -7.97 9.48 12.27
C PRO A 188 -9.41 8.96 12.23
N ILE A 189 -10.41 9.87 12.13
CA ILE A 189 -11.82 9.50 12.05
C ILE A 189 -12.10 8.76 10.75
N VAL A 190 -11.69 9.31 9.60
CA VAL A 190 -11.89 8.69 8.28
C VAL A 190 -11.17 7.34 8.22
N ALA A 191 -9.92 7.26 8.68
CA ALA A 191 -9.19 5.99 8.76
C ALA A 191 -9.91 4.98 9.67
N GLY A 192 -10.42 5.43 10.82
CA GLY A 192 -11.21 4.60 11.75
C GLY A 192 -12.51 4.08 11.13
N VAL A 193 -13.25 4.92 10.41
CA VAL A 193 -14.47 4.53 9.69
C VAL A 193 -14.16 3.47 8.62
N TRP A 194 -13.10 3.66 7.82
CA TRP A 194 -12.67 2.67 6.85
C TRP A 194 -12.31 1.32 7.49
N LEU A 195 -11.61 1.33 8.62
CA LEU A 195 -11.28 0.12 9.37
C LEU A 195 -12.53 -0.57 9.92
N LEU A 196 -13.46 0.21 10.47
CA LEU A 196 -14.75 -0.32 10.95
C LEU A 196 -15.55 -0.94 9.82
N LEU A 197 -15.63 -0.30 8.65
CA LEU A 197 -16.28 -0.86 7.48
C LEU A 197 -15.61 -2.17 7.03
N ALA A 198 -14.29 -2.24 7.01
CA ALA A 198 -13.57 -3.47 6.67
C ALA A 198 -13.87 -4.59 7.67
N ILE A 199 -13.86 -4.31 8.97
CA ILE A 199 -14.23 -5.27 10.01
C ILE A 199 -15.67 -5.71 9.85
N LEU A 200 -16.59 -4.79 9.61
CA LEU A 200 -18.01 -5.08 9.40
C LEU A 200 -18.22 -6.03 8.22
N VAL A 201 -17.54 -5.81 7.10
CA VAL A 201 -17.59 -6.69 5.92
C VAL A 201 -17.11 -8.10 6.27
N VAL A 202 -16.00 -8.22 6.99
CA VAL A 202 -15.46 -9.53 7.41
C VAL A 202 -16.40 -10.25 8.35
N VAL A 203 -17.01 -9.53 9.30
CA VAL A 203 -17.95 -10.11 10.30
C VAL A 203 -19.31 -10.44 9.68
N ALA A 204 -19.82 -9.58 8.79
CA ALA A 204 -21.11 -9.78 8.14
C ALA A 204 -21.08 -10.87 7.05
N ALA A 205 -19.91 -11.12 6.45
CA ALA A 205 -19.73 -12.10 5.39
C ALA A 205 -18.67 -13.17 5.75
N PRO A 206 -18.85 -13.99 6.81
CA PRO A 206 -17.84 -14.97 7.24
C PRO A 206 -17.59 -16.06 6.18
N GLY A 207 -18.57 -16.34 5.32
CA GLY A 207 -18.41 -17.24 4.19
C GLY A 207 -17.44 -16.72 3.13
N LEU A 208 -17.38 -15.41 2.94
CA LEU A 208 -16.44 -14.74 2.03
C LEU A 208 -15.01 -14.87 2.58
N ALA A 209 -14.80 -14.51 3.83
CA ALA A 209 -13.49 -14.61 4.48
C ALA A 209 -12.95 -16.05 4.48
N ARG A 210 -13.81 -17.06 4.71
CA ARG A 210 -13.43 -18.48 4.64
C ARG A 210 -13.07 -18.92 3.22
N ARG A 211 -13.81 -18.48 2.19
CA ARG A 211 -13.50 -18.81 0.78
C ARG A 211 -12.15 -18.23 0.35
N ILE A 212 -11.91 -16.96 0.65
CA ILE A 212 -10.62 -16.29 0.36
C ILE A 212 -9.48 -17.03 1.08
N GLY A 213 -9.66 -17.35 2.37
CA GLY A 213 -8.66 -18.09 3.14
C GLY A 213 -8.38 -19.49 2.59
N ALA A 214 -9.40 -20.23 2.17
CA ALA A 214 -9.25 -21.56 1.58
C ALA A 214 -8.52 -21.52 0.22
N ASN A 215 -8.82 -20.53 -0.62
CA ASN A 215 -8.16 -20.36 -1.92
C ASN A 215 -6.67 -20.00 -1.76
N LEU A 216 -6.33 -19.16 -0.79
CA LEU A 216 -4.93 -18.84 -0.48
C LEU A 216 -4.16 -20.07 0.01
N THR A 217 -4.76 -20.87 0.90
CA THR A 217 -4.12 -22.08 1.42
C THR A 217 -3.93 -23.15 0.34
N SER A 218 -4.87 -23.29 -0.58
CA SER A 218 -4.73 -24.22 -1.71
C SER A 218 -3.67 -23.75 -2.73
N ALA A 219 -3.55 -22.46 -2.97
CA ALA A 219 -2.51 -21.92 -3.83
C ALA A 219 -1.10 -22.14 -3.26
N GLU A 220 -0.94 -22.03 -1.93
CA GLU A 220 0.32 -22.35 -1.25
C GLU A 220 0.61 -23.87 -1.28
N GLY A 221 -0.41 -24.73 -1.21
CA GLY A 221 -0.28 -26.18 -1.31
C GLY A 221 0.22 -26.62 -2.70
N PHE A 222 -0.32 -26.04 -3.75
CA PHE A 222 0.15 -26.34 -5.13
C PHE A 222 1.61 -25.97 -5.35
N ALA A 223 2.10 -24.88 -4.77
CA ALA A 223 3.50 -24.48 -4.87
C ALA A 223 4.45 -25.46 -4.16
N GLN A 224 3.98 -26.15 -3.12
CA GLN A 224 4.76 -27.18 -2.43
C GLN A 224 4.81 -28.50 -3.22
N ASP A 225 3.73 -28.88 -3.89
CA ASP A 225 3.67 -30.11 -4.68
C ASP A 225 4.49 -30.02 -5.98
N GLU A 226 4.58 -28.86 -6.61
CA GLU A 226 5.43 -28.65 -7.79
C GLU A 226 6.94 -28.77 -7.47
N HIS A 227 7.37 -28.40 -6.26
CA HIS A 227 8.76 -28.53 -5.84
C HIS A 227 9.09 -29.89 -5.21
N GLY A 228 8.08 -30.61 -4.75
CA GLY A 228 8.22 -31.96 -4.19
C GLY A 228 8.13 -33.10 -5.22
N GLY A 229 7.54 -32.80 -6.40
CA GLY A 229 7.30 -33.82 -7.43
C GLY A 229 8.46 -34.08 -8.40
N ALA A 230 9.59 -33.38 -8.27
CA ALA A 230 10.67 -33.48 -9.26
C ALA A 230 11.70 -34.59 -8.99
N ASP A 231 11.53 -35.42 -7.96
CA ASP A 231 12.60 -36.38 -7.62
C ASP A 231 12.12 -37.74 -7.08
N THR A 232 11.16 -38.39 -7.71
CA THR A 232 10.96 -39.84 -7.56
C THR A 232 10.31 -40.47 -8.78
N SER A 233 10.96 -40.44 -9.96
CA SER A 233 10.73 -41.49 -10.94
C SER A 233 11.79 -42.59 -10.74
N PRO A 234 11.43 -43.80 -10.28
CA PRO A 234 12.37 -44.90 -10.27
C PRO A 234 12.68 -45.30 -11.73
N HIS A 235 13.93 -45.10 -12.08
CA HIS A 235 14.54 -45.62 -13.29
C HIS A 235 14.19 -47.11 -13.42
N ARG A 236 13.28 -47.48 -14.31
CA ARG A 236 13.04 -48.87 -14.69
C ARG A 236 14.15 -49.27 -15.67
N PRO A 237 15.04 -50.20 -15.25
CA PRO A 237 15.98 -50.78 -16.20
C PRO A 237 15.26 -51.84 -17.01
N GLY A 238 15.35 -51.72 -18.32
CA GLY A 238 15.41 -52.82 -19.24
C GLY A 238 14.21 -53.75 -19.36
N ALA A 239 13.43 -53.59 -20.43
CA ALA A 239 12.75 -54.70 -21.08
C ALA A 239 13.36 -54.88 -22.46
N GLY A 240 14.09 -56.00 -22.62
CA GLY A 240 14.88 -56.36 -23.74
C GLY A 240 14.10 -56.53 -25.04
N VAL A 241 14.80 -56.20 -26.09
CA VAL A 241 14.54 -56.60 -27.46
C VAL A 241 14.55 -58.10 -27.55
N ARG A 242 13.48 -58.72 -28.03
CA ARG A 242 13.46 -60.03 -28.66
C ARG A 242 12.51 -60.01 -29.86
N GLY A 243 13.08 -60.44 -30.97
CA GLY A 243 12.44 -61.09 -32.09
C GLY A 243 12.22 -60.23 -33.30
#